data_77abc219356f9b3d285e1193e390b6a3
#
_entry.id   77abc219356f9b3d285e1193e390b6a3
#
_cell.length_a   1.000
_cell.length_b   1.000
_cell.length_c   1.000
_cell.angle_alpha   90.00
_cell.angle_beta   90.00
_cell.angle_gamma   90.00
#
_symmetry.space_group_name_H-M   'P 1'
#
loop_
_entity.id
_entity.type
_entity.pdbx_description
1 polymer ?
#
loop_
_entity_poly.entity_id
_entity_poly.type
_entity_poly.pdbx_seq_one_letter_code
_entity_poly.pdbx_strand_id
1 'polypeptide(L)'
;MIYLDNHATTAVHPEVVDAMMPFLTEHFHNHSSGYRASRIVKNAIAEARGQVAELMGAKEEEVIFTGCGTESNNMVLKSLARIYGRKTSRVITGEIEHSAVLRPCQAMEDV
;
A
#
# COMPACT_ATOMS: atom_id res chain seq x y z
N MET A 1 28.87 10.25 6.82
CA MET A 1 28.56 8.96 6.14
C MET A 1 27.83 9.27 4.85
N ILE A 2 28.24 8.68 3.73
CA ILE A 2 27.51 8.80 2.46
C ILE A 2 26.62 7.58 2.35
N TYR A 3 25.30 7.80 2.26
CA TYR A 3 24.31 6.72 2.12
C TYR A 3 23.94 6.58 0.65
N LEU A 4 24.17 5.39 0.07
CA LEU A 4 23.97 5.11 -1.36
C LEU A 4 22.91 4.03 -1.63
N ASP A 5 22.17 3.60 -0.60
CA ASP A 5 21.18 2.52 -0.71
C ASP A 5 19.74 3.05 -0.59
N ASN A 6 19.45 4.17 -1.25
CA ASN A 6 18.10 4.76 -1.25
C ASN A 6 17.05 3.87 -1.94
N HIS A 7 17.49 2.84 -2.68
CA HIS A 7 16.58 1.84 -3.23
C HIS A 7 15.98 0.95 -2.15
N ALA A 8 16.73 0.60 -1.12
CA ALA A 8 16.23 -0.19 0.00
C ALA A 8 15.35 0.64 0.94
N THR A 9 15.81 1.85 1.29
CA THR A 9 15.07 2.78 2.16
C THR A 9 15.62 4.20 2.01
N THR A 10 14.84 5.20 2.40
CA THR A 10 15.27 6.59 2.43
C THR A 10 14.70 7.30 3.65
N ALA A 11 15.35 8.38 4.07
CA ALA A 11 14.84 9.20 5.16
C ALA A 11 13.49 9.82 4.78
N VAL A 12 12.58 9.88 5.74
CA VAL A 12 11.31 10.59 5.56
C VAL A 12 11.60 12.08 5.44
N HIS A 13 11.00 12.75 4.46
CA HIS A 13 11.15 14.18 4.28
C HIS A 13 10.65 14.94 5.53
N PRO A 14 11.34 15.99 6.02
CA PRO A 14 10.96 16.69 7.25
C PRO A 14 9.51 17.17 7.27
N GLU A 15 9.01 17.77 6.19
CA GLU A 15 7.62 18.22 6.08
C GLU A 15 6.62 17.04 6.20
N VAL A 16 6.99 15.84 5.76
CA VAL A 16 6.16 14.64 5.91
C VAL A 16 6.15 14.19 7.36
N VAL A 17 7.30 14.25 8.05
CA VAL A 17 7.37 13.96 9.50
C VAL A 17 6.46 14.91 10.27
N ASP A 18 6.54 16.22 9.99
CA ASP A 18 5.71 17.23 10.65
C ASP A 18 4.21 16.98 10.41
N ALA A 19 3.83 16.60 9.18
CA ALA A 19 2.45 16.27 8.83
C ALA A 19 1.95 14.98 9.53
N MET A 20 2.83 14.02 9.79
CA MET A 20 2.50 12.75 10.45
C MET A 20 2.37 12.90 11.98
N MET A 21 3.18 13.75 12.61
CA MET A 21 3.28 13.85 14.08
C MET A 21 1.94 14.03 14.79
N PRO A 22 1.00 14.89 14.34
CA PRO A 22 -0.30 15.03 14.99
C PRO A 22 -1.11 13.72 15.03
N PHE A 23 -0.97 12.85 14.03
CA PHE A 23 -1.68 11.57 13.98
C PHE A 23 -1.03 10.50 14.87
N LEU A 24 0.19 10.69 15.31
CA LEU A 24 0.87 9.81 16.27
C LEU A 24 0.63 10.25 17.72
N THR A 25 0.33 11.52 17.98
CA THR A 25 0.31 12.10 19.33
C THR A 25 -1.08 12.61 19.76
N GLU A 26 -1.86 13.18 18.85
CA GLU A 26 -3.14 13.85 19.16
C GLU A 26 -4.33 13.16 18.50
N HIS A 27 -4.22 12.86 17.21
CA HIS A 27 -5.31 12.33 16.37
C HIS A 27 -5.18 10.82 16.14
N PHE A 28 -4.81 10.06 17.16
CA PHE A 28 -4.57 8.61 17.11
C PHE A 28 -5.84 7.75 17.12
N HIS A 29 -7.00 8.35 16.94
CA HIS A 29 -8.29 7.69 17.03
C HIS A 29 -8.55 6.75 15.85
N ASN A 30 -9.22 5.64 16.09
CA ASN A 30 -9.62 4.73 15.03
C ASN A 30 -10.63 5.44 14.09
N HIS A 31 -10.29 5.53 12.82
CA HIS A 31 -11.08 6.21 11.79
C HIS A 31 -12.48 5.61 11.58
N SER A 32 -12.69 4.32 11.91
CA SER A 32 -13.98 3.63 11.77
C SER A 32 -14.93 3.84 12.94
N SER A 33 -14.47 4.45 14.04
CA SER A 33 -15.30 4.72 15.20
C SER A 33 -16.30 5.86 14.94
N GLY A 34 -17.46 5.80 15.61
CA GLY A 34 -18.58 6.74 15.40
C GLY A 34 -18.48 8.09 16.12
N TYR A 35 -17.47 8.30 16.97
CA TYR A 35 -17.36 9.54 17.74
C TYR A 35 -16.62 10.66 16.98
N ARG A 36 -16.82 11.91 17.48
CA ARG A 36 -16.36 13.14 16.77
C ARG A 36 -14.87 13.17 16.47
N ALA A 37 -14.00 12.71 17.37
CA ALA A 37 -12.55 12.75 17.20
C ALA A 37 -12.08 11.86 16.02
N SER A 38 -12.78 10.74 15.77
CA SER A 38 -12.47 9.86 14.63
C SER A 38 -12.73 10.49 13.27
N ARG A 39 -13.57 11.53 13.19
CA ARG A 39 -13.83 12.24 11.93
C ARG A 39 -12.60 12.97 11.39
N ILE A 40 -11.74 13.48 12.28
CA ILE A 40 -10.48 14.14 11.88
C ILE A 40 -9.61 13.14 11.11
N VAL A 41 -9.42 11.96 11.68
CA VAL A 41 -8.60 10.90 11.06
C VAL A 41 -9.24 10.39 9.75
N LYS A 42 -10.57 10.19 9.77
CA LYS A 42 -11.32 9.76 8.58
C LYS A 42 -11.18 10.76 7.42
N ASN A 43 -11.30 12.05 7.71
CA ASN A 43 -11.17 13.10 6.71
C ASN A 43 -9.75 13.19 6.16
N ALA A 44 -8.73 13.08 7.02
CA ALA A 44 -7.32 13.07 6.59
C ALA A 44 -7.01 11.89 5.66
N ILE A 45 -7.55 10.69 5.96
CA ILE A 45 -7.40 9.51 5.08
C ILE A 45 -8.11 9.74 3.74
N ALA A 46 -9.31 10.33 3.74
CA ALA A 46 -10.03 10.62 2.52
C ALA A 46 -9.29 11.65 1.65
N GLU A 47 -8.79 12.72 2.27
CA GLU A 47 -7.97 13.73 1.58
C GLU A 47 -6.71 13.13 0.97
N ALA A 48 -5.94 12.36 1.76
CA ALA A 48 -4.74 11.67 1.27
C ALA A 48 -5.06 10.72 0.10
N ARG A 49 -6.20 10.04 0.16
CA ARG A 49 -6.66 9.16 -0.92
C ARG A 49 -6.97 9.95 -2.19
N GLY A 50 -7.65 11.09 -2.07
CA GLY A 50 -7.92 11.99 -3.19
C GLY A 50 -6.63 12.51 -3.84
N GLN A 51 -5.66 12.94 -3.04
CA GLN A 51 -4.35 13.40 -3.54
C GLN A 51 -3.59 12.30 -4.31
N VAL A 52 -3.58 11.07 -3.80
CA VAL A 52 -2.95 9.93 -4.50
C VAL A 52 -3.71 9.59 -5.78
N ALA A 53 -5.04 9.59 -5.75
CA ALA A 53 -5.88 9.34 -6.91
C ALA A 53 -5.63 10.38 -8.02
N GLU A 54 -5.59 11.66 -7.66
CA GLU A 54 -5.30 12.75 -8.59
C GLU A 54 -3.90 12.59 -9.23
N LEU A 55 -2.86 12.31 -8.42
CA LEU A 55 -1.50 12.08 -8.90
C LEU A 55 -1.43 10.93 -9.91
N MET A 56 -2.21 9.87 -9.70
CA MET A 56 -2.22 8.67 -10.52
C MET A 56 -3.21 8.74 -11.70
N GLY A 57 -4.03 9.78 -11.80
CA GLY A 57 -5.12 9.88 -12.76
C GLY A 57 -6.20 8.81 -12.55
N ALA A 58 -6.40 8.38 -11.30
CA ALA A 58 -7.33 7.35 -10.88
C ALA A 58 -8.51 7.96 -10.11
N LYS A 59 -9.50 7.14 -9.78
CA LYS A 59 -10.58 7.50 -8.86
C LYS A 59 -10.20 7.14 -7.42
N GLU A 60 -10.78 7.82 -6.44
CA GLU A 60 -10.51 7.56 -5.03
C GLU A 60 -10.81 6.11 -4.62
N GLU A 61 -11.87 5.51 -5.16
CA GLU A 61 -12.23 4.12 -4.90
C GLU A 61 -11.24 3.09 -5.47
N GLU A 62 -10.36 3.50 -6.38
CA GLU A 62 -9.31 2.65 -6.96
C GLU A 62 -8.02 2.67 -6.13
N VAL A 63 -7.90 3.56 -5.13
CA VAL A 63 -6.74 3.66 -4.26
C VAL A 63 -6.96 2.83 -2.99
N ILE A 64 -6.07 1.89 -2.73
CA ILE A 64 -6.10 1.05 -1.53
C ILE A 64 -4.78 1.25 -0.77
N PHE A 65 -4.87 1.75 0.46
CA PHE A 65 -3.73 1.84 1.35
C PHE A 65 -3.43 0.48 1.98
N THR A 66 -2.15 0.10 1.98
CA THR A 66 -1.64 -1.13 2.57
C THR A 66 -0.53 -0.82 3.57
N GLY A 67 -0.22 -1.75 4.44
CA GLY A 67 0.85 -1.59 5.43
C GLY A 67 2.26 -1.64 4.84
N CYS A 68 2.43 -2.27 3.67
CA CYS A 68 3.73 -2.34 2.98
C CYS A 68 3.57 -2.86 1.55
N GLY A 69 4.64 -2.71 0.73
CA GLY A 69 4.67 -3.21 -0.65
C GLY A 69 4.48 -4.73 -0.76
N THR A 70 4.91 -5.49 0.24
CA THR A 70 4.67 -6.96 0.28
C THR A 70 3.18 -7.27 0.35
N GLU A 71 2.42 -6.54 1.15
CA GLU A 71 0.96 -6.68 1.22
C GLU A 71 0.32 -6.32 -0.12
N SER A 72 0.71 -5.20 -0.71
CA SER A 72 0.20 -4.75 -2.03
C SER A 72 0.41 -5.82 -3.10
N ASN A 73 1.64 -6.34 -3.23
CA ASN A 73 1.98 -7.37 -4.21
C ASN A 73 1.17 -8.66 -3.99
N ASN A 74 1.07 -9.12 -2.75
CA ASN A 74 0.28 -10.30 -2.41
C ASN A 74 -1.21 -10.11 -2.69
N MET A 75 -1.74 -8.94 -2.38
CA MET A 75 -3.14 -8.63 -2.64
C MET A 75 -3.45 -8.68 -4.13
N VAL A 76 -2.63 -8.05 -4.97
CA VAL A 76 -2.83 -8.04 -6.43
C VAL A 76 -2.70 -9.47 -6.99
N LEU A 77 -1.57 -10.14 -6.75
CA LEU A 77 -1.28 -11.44 -7.35
C LEU A 77 -2.31 -12.50 -6.94
N LYS A 78 -2.60 -12.60 -5.65
CA LYS A 78 -3.58 -13.60 -5.15
C LYS A 78 -5.02 -13.28 -5.58
N SER A 79 -5.38 -11.99 -5.68
CA SER A 79 -6.70 -11.60 -6.14
C SER A 79 -6.90 -11.92 -7.62
N LEU A 80 -5.92 -11.63 -8.46
CA LEU A 80 -5.97 -11.96 -9.89
C LEU A 80 -6.06 -13.48 -10.10
N ALA A 81 -5.25 -14.26 -9.40
CA ALA A 81 -5.32 -15.72 -9.47
C ALA A 81 -6.70 -16.26 -9.05
N ARG A 82 -7.31 -15.65 -8.02
CA ARG A 82 -8.66 -16.03 -7.57
C ARG A 82 -9.77 -15.65 -8.54
N ILE A 83 -9.67 -14.46 -9.16
CA ILE A 83 -10.70 -13.94 -10.08
C ILE A 83 -10.68 -14.69 -11.41
N TYR A 84 -9.50 -14.85 -12.00
CA TYR A 84 -9.35 -15.43 -13.33
C TYR A 84 -9.21 -16.96 -13.34
N GLY A 85 -8.92 -17.57 -12.19
CA GLY A 85 -8.74 -19.01 -12.03
C GLY A 85 -7.47 -19.54 -12.72
N ARG A 86 -7.13 -20.79 -12.44
CA ARG A 86 -5.85 -21.40 -12.88
C ARG A 86 -5.84 -21.84 -14.35
N LYS A 87 -6.98 -22.18 -14.90
CA LYS A 87 -7.04 -22.79 -16.24
C LYS A 87 -6.81 -21.79 -17.38
N THR A 88 -6.97 -20.50 -17.12
CA THR A 88 -6.95 -19.46 -18.15
C THR A 88 -5.93 -18.35 -17.94
N SER A 89 -5.25 -18.33 -16.81
CA SER A 89 -4.34 -17.24 -16.43
C SER A 89 -2.89 -17.72 -16.38
N ARG A 90 -2.01 -16.93 -16.96
CA ARG A 90 -0.55 -17.09 -16.80
C ARG A 90 0.00 -15.85 -16.12
N VAL A 91 0.86 -16.05 -15.13
CA VAL A 91 1.67 -14.99 -14.52
C VAL A 91 3.09 -15.15 -15.06
N ILE A 92 3.60 -14.10 -15.67
CA ILE A 92 4.99 -14.04 -16.14
C ILE A 92 5.74 -13.11 -15.20
N THR A 93 6.83 -13.61 -14.61
CA THR A 93 7.68 -12.86 -13.69
C THR A 93 9.15 -13.08 -13.99
N GLY A 94 10.00 -12.14 -13.60
CA GLY A 94 11.45 -12.30 -13.70
C GLY A 94 12.03 -13.09 -12.54
N GLU A 95 13.14 -13.78 -12.73
CA GLU A 95 13.83 -14.51 -11.67
C GLU A 95 14.50 -13.61 -10.63
N ILE A 96 14.74 -12.35 -10.99
CA ILE A 96 15.41 -11.35 -10.14
C ILE A 96 14.42 -10.49 -9.35
N GLU A 97 13.14 -10.80 -9.39
CA GLU A 97 12.10 -10.06 -8.65
C GLU A 97 12.27 -10.19 -7.13
N HIS A 98 11.75 -9.21 -6.42
CA HIS A 98 11.71 -9.26 -4.95
C HIS A 98 10.88 -10.45 -4.47
N SER A 99 11.23 -11.01 -3.32
CA SER A 99 10.55 -12.17 -2.72
C SER A 99 9.04 -11.96 -2.50
N ALA A 100 8.58 -10.71 -2.35
CA ALA A 100 7.16 -10.37 -2.27
C ALA A 100 6.38 -10.63 -3.57
N VAL A 101 7.08 -10.81 -4.70
CA VAL A 101 6.50 -11.21 -6.00
C VAL A 101 6.74 -12.70 -6.23
N LEU A 102 7.99 -13.18 -6.08
CA LEU A 102 8.35 -14.56 -6.39
C LEU A 102 7.59 -15.58 -5.52
N ARG A 103 7.53 -15.34 -4.20
CA ARG A 103 6.89 -16.30 -3.28
C ARG A 103 5.39 -16.49 -3.54
N PRO A 104 4.58 -15.43 -3.74
CA PRO A 104 3.19 -15.60 -4.16
C PRO A 104 3.05 -16.33 -5.49
N CYS A 105 3.92 -16.05 -6.50
CA CYS A 105 3.88 -16.73 -7.78
C CYS A 105 4.19 -18.23 -7.63
N GLN A 106 5.24 -18.58 -6.91
CA GLN A 106 5.58 -19.99 -6.60
C GLN A 106 4.43 -20.72 -5.90
N ALA A 107 3.85 -20.08 -4.86
CA ALA A 107 2.72 -20.67 -4.14
C ALA A 107 1.47 -20.89 -5.00
N MET A 108 1.36 -20.21 -6.14
CA MET A 108 0.26 -20.42 -7.09
C MET A 108 0.54 -21.56 -8.08
N GLU A 109 1.78 -21.98 -8.27
CA GLU A 109 2.15 -23.15 -9.09
C GLU A 109 1.81 -24.46 -8.38
N ASP A 110 1.96 -24.50 -7.05
CA ASP A 110 1.84 -25.69 -6.22
C ASP A 110 0.38 -26.10 -5.92
N VAL A 111 -0.58 -25.34 -6.34
CA VAL A 111 -2.01 -25.53 -6.01
C VAL A 111 -2.82 -25.67 -7.28
#